data_cb2ad645fe624e376a51149f8dfddf27
#
_entry.id   cb2ad645fe624e376a51149f8dfddf27
#
_cell.length_a   1.000
_cell.length_b   1.000
_cell.length_c   1.000
_cell.angle_alpha   90.00
_cell.angle_beta   90.00
_cell.angle_gamma   90.00
#
_symmetry.space_group_name_H-M   'P 1'
#
loop_
_entity.id
_entity.type
_entity.pdbx_description
1 polymer ?
#
loop_
_entity_poly.entity_id
_entity_poly.type
_entity_poly.pdbx_seq_one_letter_code
_entity_poly.pdbx_strand_id
1 'polypeptide(L)'
;MMARSVIQHGVALAVFAAICAFVLAFTQAKTAEPIAQAKAKARAQALAEVMPPDYYLDPILDESLEVSSATGTRFIAPGTKILRALSNGMVVGVIIPIRTPEGYSGDIDLLVGVDNTLAITGVRVLAHKETPGLGDKIQRNKSPWIDGFLGKSLSNTQLNAWTVKKDGGSFDQFTGATITPRAVIRGVHSTLIYARDNYQILFGSPLPDVLSDITLTEDSIRAKLISQLGAPTNPIKGATYAE
;
A
#
# COMPACT_ATOMS: atom_id res chain seq x y z
N MET A 1 -39.55 -44.19 -27.96
CA MET A 1 -38.11 -44.12 -28.23
C MET A 1 -37.45 -42.81 -27.70
N MET A 2 -38.08 -41.66 -27.80
CA MET A 2 -37.50 -40.35 -27.37
C MET A 2 -37.11 -40.27 -25.85
N ALA A 3 -37.97 -40.76 -24.95
CA ALA A 3 -37.72 -40.69 -23.52
C ALA A 3 -36.43 -41.43 -23.08
N ARG A 4 -36.12 -42.56 -23.70
CA ARG A 4 -34.94 -43.38 -23.40
C ARG A 4 -33.65 -42.67 -23.85
N SER A 5 -33.69 -41.99 -24.99
CA SER A 5 -32.57 -41.19 -25.50
C SER A 5 -32.29 -39.94 -24.61
N VAL A 6 -33.33 -39.26 -24.16
CA VAL A 6 -33.21 -38.11 -23.24
C VAL A 6 -32.59 -38.51 -21.92
N ILE A 7 -33.01 -39.64 -21.34
CA ILE A 7 -32.44 -40.18 -20.10
C ILE A 7 -30.96 -40.56 -20.29
N GLN A 8 -30.59 -41.20 -21.39
CA GLN A 8 -29.20 -41.57 -21.66
C GLN A 8 -28.29 -40.36 -21.78
N HIS A 9 -28.72 -39.32 -22.52
CA HIS A 9 -27.91 -38.10 -22.63
C HIS A 9 -27.87 -37.29 -21.30
N GLY A 10 -28.96 -37.29 -20.54
CA GLY A 10 -29.00 -36.69 -19.22
C GLY A 10 -28.05 -37.36 -18.23
N VAL A 11 -28.00 -38.70 -18.22
CA VAL A 11 -27.05 -39.46 -17.38
C VAL A 11 -25.61 -39.22 -17.83
N ALA A 12 -25.34 -39.22 -19.13
CA ALA A 12 -23.99 -38.94 -19.64
C ALA A 12 -23.49 -37.52 -19.23
N LEU A 13 -24.36 -36.51 -19.34
CA LEU A 13 -24.06 -35.15 -18.91
C LEU A 13 -23.83 -35.05 -17.40
N ALA A 14 -24.65 -35.73 -16.60
CA ALA A 14 -24.50 -35.76 -15.14
C ALA A 14 -23.16 -36.40 -14.71
N VAL A 15 -22.80 -37.54 -15.35
CA VAL A 15 -21.49 -38.19 -15.09
C VAL A 15 -20.34 -37.28 -15.47
N PHE A 16 -20.39 -36.62 -16.63
CA PHE A 16 -19.39 -35.69 -17.06
C PHE A 16 -19.26 -34.53 -16.07
N ALA A 17 -20.37 -33.93 -15.66
CA ALA A 17 -20.36 -32.83 -14.67
C ALA A 17 -19.80 -33.28 -13.32
N ALA A 18 -20.13 -34.50 -12.86
CA ALA A 18 -19.58 -35.06 -11.62
C ALA A 18 -18.07 -35.27 -11.70
N ILE A 19 -17.55 -35.76 -12.84
CA ILE A 19 -16.10 -35.89 -13.06
C ILE A 19 -15.41 -34.54 -13.03
N CYS A 20 -15.95 -33.55 -13.72
CA CYS A 20 -15.39 -32.21 -13.72
C CYS A 20 -15.38 -31.58 -12.31
N ALA A 21 -16.49 -31.70 -11.57
CA ALA A 21 -16.58 -31.22 -10.20
C ALA A 21 -15.58 -31.93 -9.28
N PHE A 22 -15.43 -33.26 -9.43
CA PHE A 22 -14.45 -34.03 -8.66
C PHE A 22 -13.01 -33.59 -8.95
N VAL A 23 -12.63 -33.41 -10.23
CA VAL A 23 -11.28 -32.94 -10.61
C VAL A 23 -11.01 -31.58 -10.03
N LEU A 24 -11.96 -30.63 -10.11
CA LEU A 24 -11.82 -29.29 -9.54
C LEU A 24 -11.68 -29.34 -8.01
N ALA A 25 -12.55 -30.09 -7.32
CA ALA A 25 -12.49 -30.21 -5.86
C ALA A 25 -11.21 -30.91 -5.40
N PHE A 26 -10.78 -31.96 -6.09
CA PHE A 26 -9.53 -32.66 -5.80
C PHE A 26 -8.31 -31.75 -6.00
N THR A 27 -8.26 -31.03 -7.12
CA THR A 27 -7.19 -30.09 -7.41
C THR A 27 -7.14 -29.00 -6.35
N GLN A 28 -8.28 -28.40 -6.01
CA GLN A 28 -8.38 -27.39 -4.96
C GLN A 28 -7.89 -27.92 -3.61
N ALA A 29 -8.33 -29.11 -3.20
CA ALA A 29 -7.90 -29.71 -1.93
C ALA A 29 -6.39 -29.98 -1.87
N LYS A 30 -5.78 -30.38 -2.99
CA LYS A 30 -4.34 -30.64 -3.08
C LYS A 30 -3.50 -29.38 -3.16
N THR A 31 -4.05 -28.28 -3.70
CA THR A 31 -3.29 -27.04 -3.92
C THR A 31 -3.54 -25.97 -2.85
N ALA A 32 -4.60 -26.10 -2.04
CA ALA A 32 -4.95 -25.09 -1.03
C ALA A 32 -3.83 -24.84 -0.03
N GLU A 33 -3.26 -25.88 0.54
CA GLU A 33 -2.20 -25.78 1.54
C GLU A 33 -0.88 -25.21 0.98
N PRO A 34 -0.31 -25.74 -0.13
CA PRO A 34 0.87 -25.14 -0.75
C PRO A 34 0.68 -23.66 -1.14
N ILE A 35 -0.51 -23.30 -1.62
CA ILE A 35 -0.82 -21.90 -1.96
C ILE A 35 -0.87 -21.04 -0.69
N ALA A 36 -1.48 -21.53 0.40
CA ALA A 36 -1.51 -20.80 1.67
C ALA A 36 -0.11 -20.58 2.24
N GLN A 37 0.74 -21.62 2.22
CA GLN A 37 2.14 -21.51 2.67
C GLN A 37 2.95 -20.55 1.79
N ALA A 38 2.80 -20.61 0.46
CA ALA A 38 3.47 -19.69 -0.45
C ALA A 38 3.03 -18.24 -0.22
N LYS A 39 1.72 -18.01 0.00
CA LYS A 39 1.19 -16.67 0.33
C LYS A 39 1.71 -16.18 1.68
N ALA A 40 1.75 -17.03 2.71
CA ALA A 40 2.29 -16.65 4.02
C ALA A 40 3.78 -16.29 3.93
N LYS A 41 4.58 -17.09 3.21
CA LYS A 41 6.00 -16.81 2.97
C LYS A 41 6.19 -15.50 2.19
N ALA A 42 5.44 -15.28 1.12
CA ALA A 42 5.51 -14.05 0.34
C ALA A 42 5.11 -12.82 1.18
N ARG A 43 4.10 -12.97 2.07
CA ARG A 43 3.69 -11.92 3.00
C ARG A 43 4.80 -11.61 4.01
N ALA A 44 5.40 -12.63 4.62
CA ALA A 44 6.50 -12.46 5.57
C ALA A 44 7.71 -11.77 4.92
N GLN A 45 8.07 -12.16 3.70
CA GLN A 45 9.12 -11.50 2.93
C GLN A 45 8.79 -10.03 2.64
N ALA A 46 7.53 -9.75 2.25
CA ALA A 46 7.06 -8.39 2.01
C ALA A 46 7.18 -7.50 3.25
N LEU A 47 6.83 -8.03 4.42
CA LEU A 47 6.93 -7.30 5.69
C LEU A 47 8.40 -7.06 6.07
N ALA A 48 9.27 -8.05 5.91
CA ALA A 48 10.70 -7.93 6.20
C ALA A 48 11.41 -6.91 5.29
N GLU A 49 10.95 -6.73 4.05
CA GLU A 49 11.48 -5.68 3.16
C GLU A 49 11.06 -4.27 3.58
N VAL A 50 9.90 -4.14 4.23
CA VAL A 50 9.35 -2.86 4.66
C VAL A 50 9.81 -2.49 6.07
N MET A 51 9.95 -3.49 6.92
CA MET A 51 10.48 -3.35 8.28
C MET A 51 11.41 -4.52 8.58
N PRO A 52 12.73 -4.32 8.50
CA PRO A 52 13.71 -5.36 8.76
C PRO A 52 13.56 -5.96 10.17
N PRO A 53 13.85 -7.26 10.36
CA PRO A 53 13.73 -7.94 11.66
C PRO A 53 14.53 -7.30 12.80
N ASP A 54 15.57 -6.54 12.48
CA ASP A 54 16.40 -5.83 13.46
C ASP A 54 15.63 -4.71 14.20
N TYR A 55 14.48 -4.28 13.68
CA TYR A 55 13.65 -3.24 14.31
C TYR A 55 12.73 -3.77 15.40
N TYR A 56 12.44 -5.09 15.46
CA TYR A 56 11.44 -5.65 16.36
C TYR A 56 11.86 -7.03 16.89
N LEU A 57 11.40 -7.36 18.10
CA LEU A 57 11.65 -8.65 18.72
C LEU A 57 10.44 -9.59 18.65
N ASP A 58 9.24 -9.01 18.63
CA ASP A 58 7.98 -9.75 18.66
C ASP A 58 7.39 -9.92 17.24
N PRO A 59 6.63 -10.99 16.96
CA PRO A 59 6.04 -11.21 15.64
C PRO A 59 5.09 -10.07 15.21
N ILE A 60 5.38 -9.39 14.11
CA ILE A 60 4.58 -8.27 13.58
C ILE A 60 3.11 -8.65 13.31
N LEU A 61 2.83 -9.94 13.07
CA LEU A 61 1.49 -10.39 12.67
C LEU A 61 0.51 -10.48 13.85
N ASP A 62 0.98 -10.44 15.08
CA ASP A 62 0.16 -10.67 16.28
C ASP A 62 -0.56 -9.40 16.76
N GLU A 63 -0.06 -8.21 16.40
CA GLU A 63 -0.73 -6.95 16.71
C GLU A 63 -1.11 -6.16 15.46
N SER A 64 -2.40 -5.90 15.32
CA SER A 64 -2.93 -5.06 14.25
C SER A 64 -3.94 -4.05 14.80
N LEU A 65 -3.89 -2.84 14.27
CA LEU A 65 -4.85 -1.77 14.51
C LEU A 65 -5.72 -1.59 13.26
N GLU A 66 -7.03 -1.53 13.44
CA GLU A 66 -7.94 -1.27 12.33
C GLU A 66 -8.23 0.23 12.20
N VAL A 67 -8.10 0.77 11.00
CA VAL A 67 -8.37 2.18 10.70
C VAL A 67 -9.87 2.44 10.82
N SER A 68 -10.25 3.37 11.70
CA SER A 68 -11.66 3.77 11.87
C SER A 68 -12.14 4.65 10.71
N SER A 69 -13.46 4.81 10.60
CA SER A 69 -14.07 5.72 9.63
C SER A 69 -13.66 7.18 9.85
N ALA A 70 -13.35 7.56 11.09
CA ALA A 70 -12.94 8.93 11.45
C ALA A 70 -11.49 9.24 11.08
N THR A 71 -10.63 8.21 10.97
CA THR A 71 -9.19 8.37 10.69
C THR A 71 -8.81 7.93 9.28
N GLY A 72 -9.74 7.38 8.49
CA GLY A 72 -9.49 7.02 7.10
C GLY A 72 -9.12 8.23 6.25
N THR A 73 -8.28 8.02 5.25
CA THR A 73 -7.85 9.05 4.29
C THR A 73 -8.08 8.57 2.85
N ARG A 74 -7.81 9.44 1.89
CA ARG A 74 -7.86 9.10 0.46
C ARG A 74 -6.97 7.89 0.10
N PHE A 75 -5.86 7.69 0.83
CA PHE A 75 -4.87 6.64 0.56
C PHE A 75 -5.01 5.45 1.51
N ILE A 76 -5.69 5.62 2.64
CA ILE A 76 -5.85 4.63 3.70
C ILE A 76 -7.33 4.47 3.97
N ALA A 77 -7.93 3.43 3.42
CA ALA A 77 -9.37 3.20 3.56
C ALA A 77 -9.73 2.79 4.99
N PRO A 78 -10.94 3.14 5.49
CA PRO A 78 -11.50 2.53 6.69
C PRO A 78 -11.48 1.00 6.62
N GLY A 79 -11.24 0.34 7.75
CA GLY A 79 -11.09 -1.11 7.81
C GLY A 79 -9.70 -1.63 7.42
N THR A 80 -8.77 -0.75 6.98
CA THR A 80 -7.38 -1.13 6.72
C THR A 80 -6.71 -1.58 8.01
N LYS A 81 -6.05 -2.74 7.98
CA LYS A 81 -5.28 -3.26 9.11
C LYS A 81 -3.85 -2.76 9.05
N ILE A 82 -3.47 -1.93 10.01
CA ILE A 82 -2.12 -1.45 10.23
C ILE A 82 -1.43 -2.47 11.16
N LEU A 83 -0.28 -2.97 10.75
CA LEU A 83 0.50 -3.90 11.56
C LEU A 83 1.48 -3.14 12.43
N ARG A 84 1.64 -3.58 13.69
CA ARG A 84 2.51 -2.95 14.68
C ARG A 84 3.72 -3.86 14.94
N ALA A 85 4.89 -3.26 14.92
CA ALA A 85 6.15 -3.91 15.26
C ALA A 85 6.49 -3.57 16.71
N LEU A 86 6.60 -4.58 17.56
CA LEU A 86 6.87 -4.41 18.98
C LEU A 86 8.31 -4.83 19.32
N SER A 87 8.88 -4.13 20.28
CA SER A 87 10.13 -4.52 20.93
C SER A 87 10.01 -4.24 22.42
N ASN A 88 10.13 -5.29 23.25
CA ASN A 88 9.94 -5.19 24.71
C ASN A 88 8.57 -4.58 25.11
N GLY A 89 7.51 -4.91 24.40
CA GLY A 89 6.15 -4.43 24.67
C GLY A 89 5.89 -2.97 24.23
N MET A 90 6.85 -2.31 23.60
CA MET A 90 6.69 -0.96 23.04
C MET A 90 6.57 -1.05 21.52
N VAL A 91 5.70 -0.24 20.94
CA VAL A 91 5.58 -0.13 19.46
C VAL A 91 6.76 0.69 18.94
N VAL A 92 7.64 0.03 18.20
CA VAL A 92 8.84 0.63 17.60
C VAL A 92 8.64 1.03 16.14
N GLY A 93 7.59 0.51 15.51
CA GLY A 93 7.26 0.83 14.14
C GLY A 93 5.88 0.33 13.74
N VAL A 94 5.39 0.83 12.62
CA VAL A 94 4.10 0.43 12.03
C VAL A 94 4.26 0.18 10.54
N ILE A 95 3.50 -0.79 10.02
CA ILE A 95 3.41 -1.04 8.58
C ILE A 95 1.99 -0.70 8.14
N ILE A 96 1.88 0.29 7.28
CA ILE A 96 0.62 0.88 6.83
C ILE A 96 0.39 0.49 5.37
N PRO A 97 -0.63 -0.35 5.08
CA PRO A 97 -1.09 -0.58 3.72
C PRO A 97 -1.77 0.68 3.17
N ILE A 98 -1.38 1.09 1.98
CA ILE A 98 -2.00 2.24 1.30
C ILE A 98 -2.35 1.89 -0.13
N ARG A 99 -3.30 2.63 -0.67
CA ARG A 99 -3.66 2.60 -2.10
C ARG A 99 -3.59 4.01 -2.66
N THR A 100 -2.74 4.24 -3.66
CA THR A 100 -2.76 5.48 -4.43
C THR A 100 -3.55 5.29 -5.72
N PRO A 101 -4.66 6.03 -5.89
CA PRO A 101 -5.50 5.94 -7.09
C PRO A 101 -4.96 6.75 -8.28
N GLU A 102 -3.77 7.33 -8.15
CA GLU A 102 -3.22 8.30 -9.08
C GLU A 102 -2.14 7.70 -10.00
N GLY A 103 -2.03 6.38 -10.10
CA GLY A 103 -1.16 5.72 -11.05
C GLY A 103 -1.59 6.01 -12.50
N TYR A 104 -0.69 5.83 -13.46
CA TYR A 104 -1.01 6.04 -14.87
C TYR A 104 -2.05 5.03 -15.37
N SER A 105 -1.93 3.78 -14.97
CA SER A 105 -2.83 2.69 -15.38
C SER A 105 -3.82 2.29 -14.27
N GLY A 106 -3.99 3.13 -13.25
CA GLY A 106 -4.93 2.92 -12.15
C GLY A 106 -4.24 2.84 -10.78
N ASP A 107 -4.90 2.14 -9.85
CA ASP A 107 -4.47 2.04 -8.47
C ASP A 107 -3.11 1.35 -8.32
N ILE A 108 -2.31 1.84 -7.39
CA ILE A 108 -1.06 1.22 -6.94
C ILE A 108 -1.20 0.92 -5.45
N ASP A 109 -1.11 -0.35 -5.09
CA ASP A 109 -1.15 -0.81 -3.70
C ASP A 109 0.28 -0.88 -3.15
N LEU A 110 0.51 -0.28 -1.97
CA LEU A 110 1.81 -0.17 -1.34
C LEU A 110 1.74 -0.62 0.13
N LEU A 111 2.87 -1.09 0.65
CA LEU A 111 3.15 -1.13 2.09
C LEU A 111 4.20 -0.05 2.40
N VAL A 112 3.95 0.71 3.45
CA VAL A 112 4.88 1.73 3.95
C VAL A 112 5.18 1.43 5.41
N GLY A 113 6.45 1.18 5.73
CA GLY A 113 6.94 1.05 7.10
C GLY A 113 7.39 2.41 7.63
N VAL A 114 6.99 2.69 8.86
CA VAL A 114 7.34 3.94 9.55
C VAL A 114 7.75 3.58 10.98
N ASP A 115 8.90 4.04 11.44
CA ASP A 115 9.34 3.85 12.81
C ASP A 115 8.75 4.91 13.77
N ASN A 116 9.02 4.77 15.06
CA ASN A 116 8.55 5.70 16.09
C ASN A 116 9.21 7.09 16.03
N THR A 117 10.20 7.29 15.17
CA THR A 117 10.77 8.63 14.87
C THR A 117 10.12 9.26 13.64
N LEU A 118 9.09 8.62 13.08
CA LEU A 118 8.43 8.97 11.81
C LEU A 118 9.37 8.91 10.60
N ALA A 119 10.43 8.10 10.65
CA ALA A 119 11.25 7.81 9.49
C ALA A 119 10.74 6.56 8.75
N ILE A 120 10.84 6.59 7.42
CA ILE A 120 10.46 5.46 6.56
C ILE A 120 11.49 4.35 6.72
N THR A 121 11.04 3.17 7.14
CA THR A 121 11.86 1.96 7.26
C THR A 121 11.91 1.16 5.96
N GLY A 122 10.92 1.35 5.10
CA GLY A 122 10.85 0.73 3.77
C GLY A 122 9.53 0.99 3.08
N VAL A 123 9.55 0.84 1.77
CA VAL A 123 8.34 0.91 0.93
C VAL A 123 8.34 -0.27 -0.04
N ARG A 124 7.19 -0.96 -0.16
CA ARG A 124 7.02 -2.05 -1.10
C ARG A 124 5.75 -1.90 -1.92
N VAL A 125 5.86 -2.12 -3.22
CA VAL A 125 4.71 -2.24 -4.12
C VAL A 125 4.13 -3.64 -4.02
N LEU A 126 2.83 -3.74 -3.71
CA LEU A 126 2.10 -5.00 -3.63
C LEU A 126 1.44 -5.36 -4.96
N ALA A 127 0.78 -4.36 -5.57
CA ALA A 127 0.07 -4.54 -6.83
C ALA A 127 0.03 -3.22 -7.62
N HIS A 128 0.08 -3.32 -8.93
CA HIS A 128 -0.11 -2.20 -9.86
C HIS A 128 -0.46 -2.73 -11.25
N LYS A 129 -0.92 -1.82 -12.11
CA LYS A 129 -1.21 -2.10 -13.54
C LYS A 129 -0.34 -1.26 -14.48
N GLU A 130 0.74 -0.67 -13.95
CA GLU A 130 1.63 0.19 -14.72
C GLU A 130 2.31 -0.56 -15.87
N THR A 131 2.61 0.16 -16.95
CA THR A 131 3.18 -0.40 -18.19
C THR A 131 4.56 -1.01 -17.94
N PRO A 132 4.77 -2.29 -18.31
CA PRO A 132 6.06 -2.95 -18.22
C PRO A 132 7.18 -2.18 -18.96
N GLY A 133 8.35 -2.08 -18.33
CA GLY A 133 9.51 -1.34 -18.84
C GLY A 133 9.44 0.18 -18.65
N LEU A 134 8.28 0.73 -18.25
CA LEU A 134 8.06 2.16 -18.04
C LEU A 134 7.76 2.48 -16.58
N GLY A 135 6.50 2.30 -16.16
CA GLY A 135 6.03 2.58 -14.80
C GLY A 135 6.33 1.48 -13.79
N ASP A 136 6.57 0.24 -14.22
CA ASP A 136 6.88 -0.91 -13.37
C ASP A 136 8.22 -0.80 -12.62
N LYS A 137 9.05 0.20 -12.94
CA LYS A 137 10.29 0.54 -12.22
C LYS A 137 10.09 0.96 -10.77
N ILE A 138 8.84 1.13 -10.32
CA ILE A 138 8.51 1.28 -8.90
C ILE A 138 8.74 -0.02 -8.12
N GLN A 139 8.75 -1.18 -8.78
CA GLN A 139 9.05 -2.46 -8.13
C GLN A 139 10.55 -2.60 -7.87
N ARG A 140 10.93 -3.05 -6.68
CA ARG A 140 12.33 -3.23 -6.26
C ARG A 140 13.12 -4.20 -7.15
N ASN A 141 12.48 -5.25 -7.66
CA ASN A 141 13.09 -6.23 -8.58
C ASN A 141 13.32 -5.67 -10.00
N LYS A 142 12.78 -4.49 -10.32
CA LYS A 142 12.97 -3.81 -11.60
C LYS A 142 13.93 -2.63 -11.48
N SER A 143 13.97 -1.96 -10.33
CA SER A 143 14.82 -0.80 -10.08
C SER A 143 14.97 -0.57 -8.58
N PRO A 144 16.13 -0.05 -8.11
CA PRO A 144 16.31 0.35 -6.72
C PRO A 144 15.59 1.67 -6.36
N TRP A 145 14.82 2.25 -7.27
CA TRP A 145 14.20 3.56 -7.11
C TRP A 145 13.37 3.68 -5.81
N ILE A 146 12.63 2.61 -5.47
CA ILE A 146 11.78 2.58 -4.27
C ILE A 146 12.58 2.68 -2.97
N ASP A 147 13.85 2.27 -2.98
CA ASP A 147 14.73 2.35 -1.81
C ASP A 147 15.15 3.80 -1.50
N GLY A 148 14.92 4.73 -2.42
CA GLY A 148 15.14 6.17 -2.21
C GLY A 148 14.25 6.82 -1.14
N PHE A 149 13.25 6.11 -0.63
CA PHE A 149 12.43 6.54 0.50
C PHE A 149 13.04 6.20 1.86
N LEU A 150 13.96 5.23 1.92
CA LEU A 150 14.54 4.74 3.17
C LEU A 150 15.16 5.88 3.99
N GLY A 151 14.81 5.95 5.28
CA GLY A 151 15.28 6.95 6.22
C GLY A 151 14.71 8.36 6.02
N LYS A 152 13.88 8.61 5.00
CA LYS A 152 13.22 9.90 4.83
C LYS A 152 12.09 10.08 5.85
N SER A 153 11.94 11.32 6.33
CA SER A 153 10.90 11.71 7.29
C SER A 153 10.41 13.12 6.98
N LEU A 154 9.34 13.55 7.64
CA LEU A 154 8.87 14.94 7.53
C LEU A 154 9.88 15.94 8.12
N SER A 155 10.71 15.52 9.09
CA SER A 155 11.71 16.37 9.75
C SER A 155 12.98 16.54 8.94
N ASN A 156 13.45 15.51 8.23
CA ASN A 156 14.72 15.54 7.51
C ASN A 156 14.60 15.79 6.00
N THR A 157 13.38 15.83 5.48
CA THR A 157 13.11 16.00 4.04
C THR A 157 12.18 17.19 3.83
N GLN A 158 12.69 18.24 3.19
CA GLN A 158 11.91 19.45 2.92
C GLN A 158 10.67 19.13 2.08
N LEU A 159 9.58 19.88 2.29
CA LEU A 159 8.31 19.65 1.60
C LEU A 159 8.45 19.64 0.07
N ASN A 160 9.22 20.57 -0.49
CA ASN A 160 9.47 20.65 -1.92
C ASN A 160 10.29 19.48 -2.48
N ALA A 161 10.96 18.72 -1.62
CA ALA A 161 11.71 17.53 -2.01
C ALA A 161 10.82 16.29 -2.26
N TRP A 162 9.57 16.31 -1.76
CA TRP A 162 8.59 15.22 -1.94
C TRP A 162 7.91 15.25 -3.32
N THR A 163 8.72 15.39 -4.36
CA THR A 163 8.29 15.26 -5.75
C THR A 163 9.47 14.79 -6.62
N VAL A 164 9.25 14.63 -7.92
CA VAL A 164 10.30 14.24 -8.86
C VAL A 164 11.23 15.41 -9.18
N LYS A 165 12.48 15.13 -9.54
CA LYS A 165 13.51 16.13 -9.89
C LYS A 165 13.04 17.09 -10.97
N LYS A 166 12.27 16.63 -11.96
CA LYS A 166 11.69 17.48 -12.99
C LYS A 166 10.80 18.59 -12.44
N ASP A 167 10.21 18.39 -11.26
CA ASP A 167 9.32 19.34 -10.58
C ASP A 167 10.04 20.03 -9.39
N GLY A 168 11.37 19.93 -9.33
CA GLY A 168 12.19 20.54 -8.28
C GLY A 168 12.36 19.69 -7.02
N GLY A 169 11.94 18.42 -7.03
CA GLY A 169 12.07 17.50 -5.91
C GLY A 169 13.35 16.69 -5.88
N SER A 170 13.39 15.67 -5.00
CA SER A 170 14.59 14.84 -4.78
C SER A 170 14.55 13.46 -5.48
N PHE A 171 13.39 13.02 -5.96
CA PHE A 171 13.23 11.69 -6.55
C PHE A 171 13.42 11.70 -8.06
N ASP A 172 14.04 10.67 -8.61
CA ASP A 172 14.14 10.52 -10.05
C ASP A 172 12.76 10.23 -10.68
N GLN A 173 12.49 10.84 -11.84
CA GLN A 173 11.37 10.46 -12.67
C GLN A 173 11.76 9.31 -13.60
N PHE A 174 10.77 8.59 -14.11
CA PHE A 174 10.98 7.60 -15.17
C PHE A 174 10.75 8.23 -16.53
N THR A 175 11.67 8.00 -17.47
CA THR A 175 11.53 8.45 -18.86
C THR A 175 10.27 7.80 -19.45
N GLY A 176 9.33 8.63 -19.93
CA GLY A 176 8.05 8.18 -20.48
C GLY A 176 6.98 7.81 -19.45
N ALA A 177 7.26 7.82 -18.14
CA ALA A 177 6.29 7.44 -17.09
C ALA A 177 6.42 8.30 -15.82
N THR A 178 6.25 9.61 -15.93
CA THR A 178 6.42 10.53 -14.79
C THR A 178 5.23 10.48 -13.80
N ILE A 179 4.05 10.08 -14.24
CA ILE A 179 2.84 10.03 -13.41
C ILE A 179 3.01 9.02 -12.28
N THR A 180 3.49 7.83 -12.60
CA THR A 180 3.67 6.72 -11.65
C THR A 180 4.55 7.07 -10.43
N PRO A 181 5.79 7.58 -10.58
CA PRO A 181 6.60 7.96 -9.43
C PRO A 181 5.98 9.11 -8.63
N ARG A 182 5.30 10.07 -9.27
CA ARG A 182 4.58 11.13 -8.54
C ARG A 182 3.46 10.56 -7.65
N ALA A 183 2.70 9.58 -8.16
CA ALA A 183 1.64 8.93 -7.41
C ALA A 183 2.19 8.21 -6.17
N VAL A 184 3.27 7.46 -6.33
CA VAL A 184 3.93 6.76 -5.21
C VAL A 184 4.47 7.74 -4.18
N ILE A 185 5.19 8.80 -4.61
CA ILE A 185 5.75 9.83 -3.70
C ILE A 185 4.63 10.47 -2.88
N ARG A 186 3.51 10.86 -3.50
CA ARG A 186 2.37 11.44 -2.79
C ARG A 186 1.75 10.47 -1.78
N GLY A 187 1.56 9.22 -2.17
CA GLY A 187 1.03 8.21 -1.27
C GLY A 187 1.92 8.01 -0.05
N VAL A 188 3.23 7.86 -0.24
CA VAL A 188 4.20 7.69 0.84
C VAL A 188 4.28 8.94 1.73
N HIS A 189 4.32 10.14 1.15
CA HIS A 189 4.32 11.39 1.92
C HIS A 189 3.04 11.54 2.77
N SER A 190 1.87 11.26 2.18
CA SER A 190 0.59 11.28 2.92
C SER A 190 0.56 10.25 4.05
N THR A 191 1.26 9.13 3.92
CA THR A 191 1.38 8.13 4.98
C THR A 191 2.15 8.67 6.18
N LEU A 192 3.21 9.44 5.95
CA LEU A 192 3.96 10.09 7.05
C LEU A 192 3.11 11.13 7.78
N ILE A 193 2.31 11.91 7.05
CA ILE A 193 1.38 12.87 7.65
C ILE A 193 0.35 12.12 8.50
N TYR A 194 -0.24 11.06 7.95
CA TYR A 194 -1.18 10.21 8.68
C TYR A 194 -0.56 9.63 9.95
N ALA A 195 0.67 9.13 9.87
CA ALA A 195 1.37 8.56 11.02
C ALA A 195 1.64 9.61 12.11
N ARG A 196 2.00 10.83 11.73
CA ARG A 196 2.17 11.95 12.67
C ARG A 196 0.84 12.31 13.34
N ASP A 197 -0.21 12.51 12.55
CA ASP A 197 -1.51 12.99 13.04
C ASP A 197 -2.23 11.94 13.92
N ASN A 198 -1.91 10.67 13.72
CA ASN A 198 -2.44 9.56 14.50
C ASN A 198 -1.39 8.89 15.40
N TYR A 199 -0.31 9.60 15.75
CA TYR A 199 0.86 9.04 16.43
C TYR A 199 0.49 8.31 17.72
N GLN A 200 -0.32 8.93 18.58
CA GLN A 200 -0.73 8.34 19.87
C GLN A 200 -1.52 7.03 19.68
N ILE A 201 -2.36 6.96 18.65
CA ILE A 201 -3.14 5.75 18.33
C ILE A 201 -2.22 4.65 17.81
N LEU A 202 -1.27 5.00 16.97
CA LEU A 202 -0.37 4.05 16.30
C LEU A 202 0.70 3.51 17.26
N PHE A 203 1.33 4.38 18.06
CA PHE A 203 2.48 4.03 18.89
C PHE A 203 2.16 3.89 20.38
N GLY A 204 0.94 4.25 20.82
CA GLY A 204 0.52 4.13 22.22
C GLY A 204 1.15 5.17 23.16
N SER A 205 1.88 6.16 22.64
CA SER A 205 2.54 7.23 23.37
C SER A 205 2.25 8.58 22.71
N PRO A 206 2.31 9.70 23.46
CA PRO A 206 2.15 11.03 22.86
C PRO A 206 3.26 11.31 21.85
N LEU A 207 2.95 12.15 20.85
CA LEU A 207 3.96 12.60 19.87
C LEU A 207 5.11 13.31 20.61
N PRO A 208 6.36 12.92 20.43
CA PRO A 208 7.51 13.59 21.03
C PRO A 208 7.60 15.08 20.59
N ASP A 209 7.96 15.97 21.50
CA ASP A 209 8.05 17.42 21.22
C ASP A 209 8.96 17.75 20.04
N VAL A 210 10.04 16.99 19.87
CA VAL A 210 10.97 17.12 18.73
C VAL A 210 10.28 16.88 17.37
N LEU A 211 9.19 16.12 17.36
CA LEU A 211 8.41 15.81 16.16
C LEU A 211 7.18 16.71 16.00
N SER A 212 6.82 17.47 17.06
CA SER A 212 5.65 18.36 17.06
C SER A 212 5.86 19.66 16.29
N ASP A 213 7.12 20.14 16.17
CA ASP A 213 7.48 21.36 15.45
C ASP A 213 7.34 21.27 13.92
N ILE A 214 6.96 20.11 13.42
CA ILE A 214 6.71 19.89 11.98
C ILE A 214 5.31 20.42 11.64
N THR A 215 5.17 21.74 11.56
CA THR A 215 3.92 22.44 11.23
C THR A 215 3.58 22.35 9.73
N LEU A 216 3.22 21.17 9.27
CA LEU A 216 2.67 21.01 7.92
C LEU A 216 1.29 20.39 8.01
N THR A 217 0.25 21.22 7.98
CA THR A 217 -1.13 20.76 7.79
C THR A 217 -1.34 20.31 6.35
N GLU A 218 -2.23 19.35 6.13
CA GLU A 218 -2.60 18.85 4.78
C GLU A 218 -3.00 20.00 3.85
N ASP A 219 -3.64 21.05 4.39
CA ASP A 219 -4.05 22.24 3.66
C ASP A 219 -2.85 23.11 3.20
N SER A 220 -1.80 23.24 3.99
CA SER A 220 -0.59 23.97 3.57
C SER A 220 0.20 23.23 2.50
N ILE A 221 0.17 21.90 2.55
CA ILE A 221 0.75 21.01 1.52
C ILE A 221 -0.07 21.11 0.24
N ARG A 222 -1.40 21.05 0.35
CA ARG A 222 -2.32 21.15 -0.79
C ARG A 222 -2.22 22.52 -1.48
N ALA A 223 -2.19 23.60 -0.71
CA ALA A 223 -2.01 24.96 -1.23
C ALA A 223 -0.69 25.11 -1.98
N LYS A 224 0.41 24.56 -1.45
CA LYS A 224 1.74 24.64 -2.06
C LYS A 224 1.88 23.74 -3.29
N LEU A 225 1.26 22.54 -3.29
CA LEU A 225 1.17 21.67 -4.46
C LEU A 225 0.36 22.31 -5.59
N ILE A 226 -0.77 22.96 -5.28
CA ILE A 226 -1.59 23.68 -6.26
C ILE A 226 -0.80 24.87 -6.84
N SER A 227 -0.03 25.57 -6.03
CA SER A 227 0.78 26.71 -6.49
C SER A 227 1.96 26.29 -7.38
N GLN A 228 2.52 25.10 -7.18
CA GLN A 228 3.67 24.60 -7.94
C GLN A 228 3.30 23.80 -9.18
N LEU A 229 2.15 23.11 -9.19
CA LEU A 229 1.72 22.21 -10.26
C LEU A 229 0.59 22.78 -11.13
N GLY A 230 0.08 23.99 -10.82
CA GLY A 230 -1.15 24.53 -11.40
C GLY A 230 -2.41 23.79 -10.89
N ALA A 231 -3.54 24.48 -10.85
CA ALA A 231 -4.82 23.84 -10.55
C ALA A 231 -5.08 22.71 -11.56
N PRO A 232 -5.62 21.55 -11.14
CA PRO A 232 -5.97 20.49 -12.05
C PRO A 232 -6.98 21.03 -13.07
N THR A 233 -6.64 20.97 -14.35
CA THR A 233 -7.43 21.53 -15.47
C THR A 233 -8.72 20.77 -15.74
N ASN A 234 -9.10 19.81 -14.88
CA ASN A 234 -10.36 19.10 -15.04
C ASN A 234 -11.01 18.84 -13.67
N PRO A 235 -12.09 19.53 -13.30
CA PRO A 235 -12.87 19.16 -12.13
C PRO A 235 -13.52 17.81 -12.41
N ILE A 236 -13.23 16.82 -11.57
CA ILE A 236 -13.93 15.54 -11.56
C ILE A 236 -15.39 15.83 -11.29
N LYS A 237 -16.23 15.78 -12.34
CA LYS A 237 -17.69 15.85 -12.21
C LYS A 237 -18.14 14.65 -11.40
N GLY A 238 -18.65 14.88 -10.18
CA GLY A 238 -19.40 13.86 -9.46
C GLY A 238 -19.05 13.61 -8.00
N ALA A 239 -18.19 14.38 -7.34
CA ALA A 239 -18.02 14.29 -5.89
C ALA A 239 -18.84 15.39 -5.20
N THR A 240 -20.11 15.10 -4.91
CA THR A 240 -20.93 15.86 -3.96
C THR A 240 -20.46 15.45 -2.56
N TYR A 241 -19.73 16.32 -1.89
CA TYR A 241 -19.49 16.19 -0.45
C TYR A 241 -20.75 16.73 0.24
N ALA A 242 -21.51 15.84 0.90
CA ALA A 242 -22.55 16.24 1.84
C ALA A 242 -21.85 16.87 3.06
N GLU A 243 -22.38 18.02 3.48
CA GLU A 243 -22.07 18.75 4.71
C GLU A 243 -22.26 17.91 5.96
#